data_ddac4eb182f9a684ace4c1a3d7ed52cd
#
_entry.id   ddac4eb182f9a684ace4c1a3d7ed52cd
#
_cell.length_a   1.000
_cell.length_b   1.000
_cell.length_c   1.000
_cell.angle_alpha   90.00
_cell.angle_beta   90.00
_cell.angle_gamma   90.00
#
_symmetry.space_group_name_H-M   'P 1'
#
loop_
_entity.id
_entity.type
_entity.pdbx_description
1 polymer ?
#
loop_
_entity_poly.entity_id
_entity_poly.type
_entity_poly.pdbx_seq_one_letter_code
_entity_poly.pdbx_strand_id
1 'polypeptide(L)'
;MTQPTRLTTAQEYWLAVAAAVVTANAYYIHPIIGDVARHFGVGAAQIGLVPALNQLALALGILLLLPLGDRFSNRTLTILFTIGQCGGLIVMTLAQGLTLFTVGSTLLGFFTIAPYLLPAYASKRVAPERLGHVTAILTAGVIFGILVARVGAGVVAEYFGWRTVYWIATGLMIAITLALPTIMEKGVRDKDASRLPYLGLIASLLALMRDRREVLLSGAIQGIGFGQFIALWLGLALHLTGPEMGYGTDVVGYLAGFAAVSVFSTPYWGRLADRIGPRKARVGYSLVQVLGISLLLPFGNNLWLLMIPILIGNIVGPAIDVTSRMTFLSQEPELRTRLTTIYIVMMFLGGAVGSIAGTALFEAYGWTGTALAILASCLSLCVLSFVAYRLYGDRDQPTG
;
A
#
# COMPACT_ATOMS: atom_id res chain seq x y z
N MET A 1 20.31 24.65 -24.33
CA MET A 1 19.72 23.80 -23.29
C MET A 1 18.21 23.95 -23.41
N THR A 2 17.49 22.97 -23.94
CA THR A 2 16.04 22.98 -23.98
C THR A 2 15.54 22.85 -22.55
N GLN A 3 14.79 23.85 -22.08
CA GLN A 3 14.08 23.76 -20.79
C GLN A 3 13.18 22.50 -20.83
N PRO A 4 13.10 21.73 -19.72
CA PRO A 4 12.15 20.62 -19.69
C PRO A 4 10.77 21.18 -19.94
N THR A 5 10.07 20.60 -20.91
CA THR A 5 8.71 21.00 -21.25
C THR A 5 7.84 20.81 -20.02
N ARG A 6 7.03 21.81 -19.69
CA ARG A 6 6.10 21.75 -18.55
C ARG A 6 5.03 20.70 -18.83
N LEU A 7 4.69 19.89 -17.83
CA LEU A 7 3.58 18.97 -17.92
C LEU A 7 2.27 19.72 -18.22
N THR A 8 1.53 19.20 -19.18
CA THR A 8 0.16 19.65 -19.44
C THR A 8 -0.79 19.02 -18.40
N THR A 9 -1.90 19.66 -18.15
CA THR A 9 -2.95 19.13 -17.26
C THR A 9 -3.41 17.73 -17.67
N ALA A 10 -3.53 17.47 -18.97
CA ALA A 10 -3.87 16.14 -19.51
C ALA A 10 -2.82 15.09 -19.13
N GLN A 11 -1.52 15.41 -19.23
CA GLN A 11 -0.45 14.51 -18.82
C GLN A 11 -0.48 14.23 -17.31
N GLU A 12 -0.77 15.22 -16.47
CA GLU A 12 -0.92 15.06 -15.02
C GLU A 12 -1.99 13.99 -14.69
N TYR A 13 -3.16 14.09 -15.32
CA TYR A 13 -4.25 13.10 -15.15
C TYR A 13 -3.90 11.72 -15.72
N TRP A 14 -3.25 11.64 -16.88
CA TRP A 14 -2.80 10.37 -17.43
C TRP A 14 -1.76 9.66 -16.53
N LEU A 15 -0.86 10.42 -15.91
CA LEU A 15 0.08 9.88 -14.92
C LEU A 15 -0.65 9.38 -13.67
N ALA A 16 -1.73 10.06 -13.24
CA ALA A 16 -2.56 9.59 -12.13
C ALA A 16 -3.32 8.31 -12.50
N VAL A 17 -3.84 8.20 -13.73
CA VAL A 17 -4.43 6.95 -14.24
C VAL A 17 -3.40 5.83 -14.28
N ALA A 18 -2.18 6.11 -14.72
CA ALA A 18 -1.10 5.13 -14.70
C ALA A 18 -0.77 4.68 -13.27
N ALA A 19 -0.69 5.62 -12.31
CA ALA A 19 -0.50 5.29 -10.90
C ALA A 19 -1.65 4.43 -10.36
N ALA A 20 -2.90 4.73 -10.74
CA ALA A 20 -4.08 3.97 -10.36
C ALA A 20 -4.01 2.52 -10.86
N VAL A 21 -3.80 2.32 -12.17
CA VAL A 21 -3.75 1.00 -12.81
C VAL A 21 -2.61 0.15 -12.23
N VAL A 22 -1.41 0.72 -12.10
CA VAL A 22 -0.24 0.02 -11.56
C VAL A 22 -0.48 -0.42 -10.11
N THR A 23 -1.03 0.47 -9.27
CA THR A 23 -1.30 0.18 -7.86
C THR A 23 -2.42 -0.83 -7.70
N ALA A 24 -3.47 -0.75 -8.50
CA ALA A 24 -4.63 -1.64 -8.46
C ALA A 24 -4.24 -3.12 -8.49
N ASN A 25 -3.20 -3.47 -9.24
CA ASN A 25 -2.75 -4.84 -9.46
C ASN A 25 -2.38 -5.59 -8.17
N ALA A 26 -1.90 -4.89 -7.15
CA ALA A 26 -1.54 -5.50 -5.85
C ALA A 26 -2.77 -5.79 -4.97
N TYR A 27 -3.96 -5.26 -5.33
CA TYR A 27 -5.14 -5.30 -4.47
C TYR A 27 -6.30 -6.13 -5.02
N TYR A 28 -6.25 -6.58 -6.27
CA TYR A 28 -7.29 -7.43 -6.86
C TYR A 28 -7.53 -8.72 -6.09
N ILE A 29 -6.48 -9.33 -5.54
CA ILE A 29 -6.56 -10.59 -4.79
C ILE A 29 -7.40 -10.49 -3.52
N HIS A 30 -7.53 -9.30 -2.91
CA HIS A 30 -8.13 -9.14 -1.59
C HIS A 30 -9.57 -9.63 -1.51
N PRO A 31 -10.53 -9.17 -2.34
CA PRO A 31 -11.91 -9.63 -2.27
C PRO A 31 -12.09 -11.05 -2.80
N ILE A 32 -11.21 -11.54 -3.66
CA ILE A 32 -11.39 -12.80 -4.41
C ILE A 32 -10.51 -13.95 -3.89
N ILE A 33 -9.81 -13.75 -2.77
CA ILE A 33 -8.83 -14.74 -2.27
C ILE A 33 -9.48 -16.09 -1.98
N GLY A 34 -10.73 -16.08 -1.51
CA GLY A 34 -11.51 -17.31 -1.25
C GLY A 34 -11.79 -18.09 -2.54
N ASP A 35 -12.15 -17.42 -3.63
CA ASP A 35 -12.40 -18.05 -4.93
C ASP A 35 -11.15 -18.65 -5.53
N VAL A 36 -10.04 -17.93 -5.43
CA VAL A 36 -8.74 -18.40 -5.91
C VAL A 36 -8.28 -19.62 -5.10
N ALA A 37 -8.47 -19.59 -3.77
CA ALA A 37 -8.15 -20.74 -2.90
C ALA A 37 -8.98 -21.97 -3.27
N ARG A 38 -10.29 -21.82 -3.43
CA ARG A 38 -11.19 -22.91 -3.87
C ARG A 38 -10.82 -23.46 -5.23
N HIS A 39 -10.48 -22.60 -6.19
CA HIS A 39 -10.08 -23.02 -7.53
C HIS A 39 -8.82 -23.88 -7.54
N PHE A 40 -7.81 -23.52 -6.74
CA PHE A 40 -6.57 -24.31 -6.65
C PHE A 40 -6.64 -25.44 -5.61
N GLY A 41 -7.74 -25.59 -4.89
CA GLY A 41 -7.92 -26.63 -3.87
C GLY A 41 -6.97 -26.49 -2.68
N VAL A 42 -6.69 -25.26 -2.24
CA VAL A 42 -5.72 -24.98 -1.17
C VAL A 42 -6.38 -24.29 0.01
N GLY A 43 -5.75 -24.43 1.19
CA GLY A 43 -6.20 -23.77 2.43
C GLY A 43 -5.86 -22.28 2.47
N ALA A 44 -6.40 -21.62 3.52
CA ALA A 44 -6.21 -20.19 3.73
C ALA A 44 -4.74 -19.82 3.95
N ALA A 45 -3.99 -20.63 4.70
CA ALA A 45 -2.57 -20.39 4.95
C ALA A 45 -1.74 -20.43 3.65
N GLN A 46 -2.04 -21.40 2.75
CA GLN A 46 -1.33 -21.50 1.50
C GLN A 46 -1.65 -20.35 0.54
N ILE A 47 -2.92 -19.99 0.39
CA ILE A 47 -3.28 -18.87 -0.51
C ILE A 47 -2.77 -17.55 0.04
N GLY A 48 -2.66 -17.39 1.35
CA GLY A 48 -2.09 -16.20 2.01
C GLY A 48 -0.63 -15.94 1.65
N LEU A 49 0.12 -16.93 1.18
CA LEU A 49 1.48 -16.75 0.67
C LEU A 49 1.51 -15.90 -0.62
N VAL A 50 0.45 -15.91 -1.41
CA VAL A 50 0.38 -15.13 -2.67
C VAL A 50 0.50 -13.62 -2.39
N PRO A 51 -0.41 -13.00 -1.60
CA PRO A 51 -0.25 -11.59 -1.26
C PRO A 51 0.96 -11.33 -0.36
N ALA A 52 1.39 -12.28 0.48
CA ALA A 52 2.57 -12.11 1.32
C ALA A 52 3.86 -11.96 0.48
N LEU A 53 4.09 -12.87 -0.46
CA LEU A 53 5.25 -12.80 -1.35
C LEU A 53 5.18 -11.61 -2.30
N ASN A 54 3.97 -11.18 -2.71
CA ASN A 54 3.78 -9.94 -3.44
C ASN A 54 4.26 -8.73 -2.64
N GLN A 55 3.85 -8.59 -1.36
CA GLN A 55 4.27 -7.49 -0.50
C GLN A 55 5.76 -7.52 -0.20
N LEU A 56 6.31 -8.70 0.07
CA LEU A 56 7.75 -8.88 0.28
C LEU A 56 8.56 -8.49 -0.97
N ALA A 57 8.12 -8.92 -2.13
CA ALA A 57 8.75 -8.60 -3.41
C ALA A 57 8.65 -7.10 -3.71
N LEU A 58 7.53 -6.44 -3.39
CA LEU A 58 7.38 -5.00 -3.51
C LEU A 58 8.33 -4.25 -2.58
N ALA A 59 8.49 -4.70 -1.33
CA ALA A 59 9.48 -4.13 -0.40
C ALA A 59 10.90 -4.23 -0.96
N LEU A 60 11.27 -5.40 -1.51
CA LEU A 60 12.56 -5.61 -2.15
C LEU A 60 12.70 -4.76 -3.44
N GLY A 61 11.66 -4.68 -4.23
CA GLY A 61 11.63 -3.83 -5.44
C GLY A 61 11.87 -2.36 -5.09
N ILE A 62 11.20 -1.83 -4.06
CA ILE A 62 11.42 -0.46 -3.59
C ILE A 62 12.86 -0.27 -3.12
N LEU A 63 13.39 -1.20 -2.32
CA LEU A 63 14.75 -1.12 -1.81
C LEU A 63 15.80 -1.15 -2.93
N LEU A 64 15.59 -2.01 -3.93
CA LEU A 64 16.58 -2.26 -4.98
C LEU A 64 16.35 -1.39 -6.23
N LEU A 65 15.12 -1.21 -6.68
CA LEU A 65 14.85 -0.57 -7.97
C LEU A 65 14.62 0.94 -7.86
N LEU A 66 14.06 1.43 -6.75
CA LEU A 66 13.79 2.85 -6.59
C LEU A 66 15.06 3.72 -6.64
N PRO A 67 16.21 3.33 -6.03
CA PRO A 67 17.47 4.08 -6.14
C PRO A 67 18.02 4.19 -7.57
N LEU A 68 17.57 3.35 -8.51
CA LEU A 68 17.92 3.48 -9.92
C LEU A 68 17.38 4.78 -10.53
N GLY A 69 16.31 5.35 -9.96
CA GLY A 69 15.75 6.65 -10.36
C GLY A 69 16.72 7.83 -10.22
N ASP A 70 17.76 7.69 -9.38
CA ASP A 70 18.84 8.69 -9.23
C ASP A 70 19.88 8.58 -10.35
N ARG A 71 19.88 7.49 -11.12
CA ARG A 71 20.90 7.20 -12.16
C ARG A 71 20.35 7.14 -13.57
N PHE A 72 19.13 6.65 -13.69
CA PHE A 72 18.45 6.44 -14.97
C PHE A 72 17.23 7.34 -15.10
N SER A 73 16.80 7.55 -16.32
CA SER A 73 15.58 8.32 -16.61
C SER A 73 14.37 7.66 -15.97
N ASN A 74 13.61 8.42 -15.16
CA ASN A 74 12.37 7.94 -14.55
C ASN A 74 11.38 7.42 -15.59
N ARG A 75 11.37 8.00 -16.82
CA ARG A 75 10.57 7.48 -17.95
C ARG A 75 10.99 6.07 -18.34
N THR A 76 12.27 5.83 -18.55
CA THR A 76 12.79 4.52 -18.98
C THR A 76 12.52 3.46 -17.90
N LEU A 77 12.76 3.80 -16.63
CA LEU A 77 12.49 2.90 -15.50
C LEU A 77 11.01 2.60 -15.36
N THR A 78 10.13 3.62 -15.45
CA THR A 78 8.69 3.42 -15.36
C THR A 78 8.21 2.47 -16.45
N ILE A 79 8.63 2.67 -17.71
CA ILE A 79 8.24 1.79 -18.82
C ILE A 79 8.78 0.37 -18.62
N LEU A 80 10.05 0.22 -18.23
CA LEU A 80 10.65 -1.10 -17.99
C LEU A 80 9.92 -1.86 -16.89
N PHE A 81 9.60 -1.19 -15.78
CA PHE A 81 8.93 -1.83 -14.65
C PHE A 81 7.46 -2.15 -14.95
N THR A 82 6.77 -1.31 -15.73
CA THR A 82 5.42 -1.65 -16.18
C THR A 82 5.39 -2.83 -17.15
N ILE A 83 6.42 -3.00 -17.99
CA ILE A 83 6.59 -4.22 -18.82
C ILE A 83 6.78 -5.45 -17.92
N GLY A 84 7.65 -5.37 -16.91
CA GLY A 84 7.85 -6.45 -15.94
C GLY A 84 6.57 -6.82 -15.20
N GLN A 85 5.78 -5.82 -14.80
CA GLN A 85 4.49 -6.01 -14.15
C GLN A 85 3.45 -6.66 -15.10
N CYS A 86 3.41 -6.27 -16.38
CA CYS A 86 2.62 -6.96 -17.41
C CYS A 86 2.99 -8.45 -17.50
N GLY A 87 4.30 -8.75 -17.50
CA GLY A 87 4.78 -10.13 -17.50
C GLY A 87 4.26 -10.92 -16.29
N GLY A 88 4.32 -10.34 -15.09
CA GLY A 88 3.75 -10.94 -13.89
C GLY A 88 2.25 -11.22 -14.01
N LEU A 89 1.47 -10.26 -14.51
CA LEU A 89 0.02 -10.41 -14.74
C LEU A 89 -0.29 -11.50 -15.77
N ILE A 90 0.44 -11.55 -16.87
CA ILE A 90 0.26 -12.61 -17.89
C ILE A 90 0.50 -13.98 -17.28
N VAL A 91 1.57 -14.14 -16.50
CA VAL A 91 1.87 -15.38 -15.78
C VAL A 91 0.73 -15.75 -14.83
N MET A 92 0.21 -14.80 -14.04
CA MET A 92 -0.95 -15.04 -13.14
C MET A 92 -2.20 -15.47 -13.91
N THR A 93 -2.51 -14.77 -15.00
CA THR A 93 -3.72 -14.99 -15.79
C THR A 93 -3.73 -16.39 -16.44
N LEU A 94 -2.57 -16.84 -16.91
CA LEU A 94 -2.38 -18.13 -17.57
C LEU A 94 -2.05 -19.28 -16.60
N ALA A 95 -1.87 -18.99 -15.29
CA ALA A 95 -1.46 -19.99 -14.32
C ALA A 95 -2.49 -21.13 -14.18
N GLN A 96 -2.01 -22.36 -14.31
CA GLN A 96 -2.80 -23.59 -14.10
C GLN A 96 -2.66 -24.14 -12.66
N GLY A 97 -1.72 -23.62 -11.87
CA GLY A 97 -1.47 -24.02 -10.49
C GLY A 97 -1.04 -22.87 -9.62
N LEU A 98 -1.20 -23.05 -8.30
CA LEU A 98 -0.87 -22.04 -7.29
C LEU A 98 0.57 -21.55 -7.39
N THR A 99 1.53 -22.44 -7.62
CA THR A 99 2.95 -22.06 -7.69
C THR A 99 3.21 -21.04 -8.79
N LEU A 100 2.70 -21.29 -10.01
CA LEU A 100 2.88 -20.35 -11.11
C LEU A 100 2.13 -19.04 -10.87
N PHE A 101 0.94 -19.10 -10.29
CA PHE A 101 0.17 -17.92 -9.87
C PHE A 101 0.94 -17.09 -8.85
N THR A 102 1.55 -17.74 -7.86
CA THR A 102 2.38 -17.09 -6.83
C THR A 102 3.63 -16.44 -7.42
N VAL A 103 4.32 -17.12 -8.35
CA VAL A 103 5.48 -16.56 -9.07
C VAL A 103 5.06 -15.30 -9.85
N GLY A 104 3.95 -15.35 -10.57
CA GLY A 104 3.42 -14.19 -11.29
C GLY A 104 3.12 -13.02 -10.35
N SER A 105 2.46 -13.29 -9.21
CA SER A 105 2.17 -12.29 -8.18
C SER A 105 3.43 -11.70 -7.56
N THR A 106 4.45 -12.51 -7.32
CA THR A 106 5.74 -12.07 -6.79
C THR A 106 6.46 -11.13 -7.78
N LEU A 107 6.51 -11.51 -9.07
CA LEU A 107 7.06 -10.66 -10.13
C LEU A 107 6.28 -9.34 -10.25
N LEU A 108 4.95 -9.41 -10.21
CA LEU A 108 4.08 -8.25 -10.20
C LEU A 108 4.43 -7.30 -9.05
N GLY A 109 4.54 -7.81 -7.82
CA GLY A 109 4.92 -7.03 -6.66
C GLY A 109 6.28 -6.37 -6.83
N PHE A 110 7.30 -7.13 -7.25
CA PHE A 110 8.66 -6.63 -7.44
C PHE A 110 8.75 -5.44 -8.40
N PHE A 111 7.95 -5.45 -9.46
CA PHE A 111 7.93 -4.39 -10.47
C PHE A 111 6.89 -3.29 -10.21
N THR A 112 6.14 -3.31 -9.11
CA THR A 112 5.15 -2.25 -8.76
C THR A 112 5.82 -0.96 -8.25
N ILE A 113 6.76 -0.40 -9.01
CA ILE A 113 7.60 0.73 -8.61
C ILE A 113 7.12 2.06 -9.22
N ALA A 114 6.36 2.01 -10.31
CA ALA A 114 5.94 3.22 -11.03
C ALA A 114 5.25 4.27 -10.13
N PRO A 115 4.35 3.94 -9.17
CA PRO A 115 3.72 4.93 -8.30
C PRO A 115 4.70 5.76 -7.46
N TYR A 116 5.90 5.24 -7.22
CA TYR A 116 6.96 5.91 -6.47
C TYR A 116 7.90 6.73 -7.37
N LEU A 117 8.00 6.40 -8.67
CA LEU A 117 8.80 7.14 -9.65
C LEU A 117 8.03 8.32 -10.26
N LEU A 118 6.70 8.21 -10.41
CA LEU A 118 5.89 9.24 -11.06
C LEU A 118 5.90 10.59 -10.33
N PRO A 119 5.84 10.68 -8.98
CA PRO A 119 6.01 11.95 -8.28
C PRO A 119 7.39 12.59 -8.52
N ALA A 120 8.46 11.79 -8.54
CA ALA A 120 9.81 12.25 -8.84
C ALA A 120 9.97 12.71 -10.30
N TYR A 121 9.26 12.07 -11.25
CA TYR A 121 9.18 12.53 -12.63
C TYR A 121 8.46 13.87 -12.75
N ALA A 122 7.31 14.01 -12.08
CA ALA A 122 6.49 15.21 -12.10
C ALA A 122 7.21 16.41 -11.46
N SER A 123 7.88 16.21 -10.32
CA SER A 123 8.58 17.28 -9.59
C SER A 123 9.64 18.01 -10.42
N LYS A 124 10.24 17.32 -11.41
CA LYS A 124 11.23 17.90 -12.33
C LYS A 124 10.61 18.70 -13.49
N ARG A 125 9.27 18.68 -13.66
CA ARG A 125 8.53 19.22 -14.81
C ARG A 125 7.36 20.12 -14.46
N VAL A 126 7.16 20.37 -13.18
CA VAL A 126 6.08 21.23 -12.67
C VAL A 126 6.70 22.39 -11.91
N ALA A 127 6.09 23.57 -12.04
CA ALA A 127 6.50 24.73 -11.25
C ALA A 127 6.32 24.45 -9.74
N PRO A 128 7.22 24.97 -8.86
CA PRO A 128 7.17 24.70 -7.42
C PRO A 128 5.79 24.96 -6.79
N GLU A 129 5.09 25.99 -7.26
CA GLU A 129 3.77 26.40 -6.76
C GLU A 129 2.68 25.37 -7.09
N ARG A 130 2.85 24.59 -8.17
CA ARG A 130 1.92 23.54 -8.59
C ARG A 130 2.29 22.14 -8.11
N LEU A 131 3.49 21.97 -7.56
CA LEU A 131 4.00 20.64 -7.17
C LEU A 131 3.07 19.95 -6.17
N GLY A 132 2.55 20.67 -5.19
CA GLY A 132 1.60 20.14 -4.22
C GLY A 132 0.31 19.63 -4.88
N HIS A 133 -0.23 20.39 -5.83
CA HIS A 133 -1.45 20.02 -6.57
C HIS A 133 -1.24 18.74 -7.40
N VAL A 134 -0.14 18.66 -8.15
CA VAL A 134 0.15 17.49 -8.98
C VAL A 134 0.43 16.25 -8.14
N THR A 135 1.15 16.40 -7.03
CA THR A 135 1.37 15.30 -6.07
C THR A 135 0.04 14.79 -5.49
N ALA A 136 -0.88 15.70 -5.18
CA ALA A 136 -2.21 15.33 -4.69
C ALA A 136 -3.01 14.56 -5.75
N ILE A 137 -2.97 14.96 -7.03
CA ILE A 137 -3.61 14.24 -8.14
C ILE A 137 -3.04 12.83 -8.28
N LEU A 138 -1.71 12.66 -8.25
CA LEU A 138 -1.06 11.36 -8.34
C LEU A 138 -1.44 10.46 -7.14
N THR A 139 -1.45 11.00 -5.93
CA THR A 139 -1.86 10.28 -4.72
C THR A 139 -3.34 9.89 -4.78
N ALA A 140 -4.20 10.78 -5.25
CA ALA A 140 -5.61 10.47 -5.47
C ALA A 140 -5.79 9.33 -6.49
N GLY A 141 -4.97 9.30 -7.54
CA GLY A 141 -4.91 8.20 -8.49
C GLY A 141 -4.59 6.87 -7.82
N VAL A 142 -3.57 6.81 -6.97
CA VAL A 142 -3.20 5.61 -6.19
C VAL A 142 -4.37 5.13 -5.33
N ILE A 143 -4.99 6.03 -4.56
CA ILE A 143 -6.11 5.69 -3.66
C ILE A 143 -7.32 5.20 -4.47
N PHE A 144 -7.64 5.89 -5.56
CA PHE A 144 -8.73 5.50 -6.45
C PHE A 144 -8.47 4.13 -7.09
N GLY A 145 -7.21 3.84 -7.49
CA GLY A 145 -6.81 2.54 -8.01
C GLY A 145 -7.05 1.41 -7.02
N ILE A 146 -6.68 1.61 -5.75
CA ILE A 146 -6.93 0.62 -4.67
C ILE A 146 -8.44 0.37 -4.49
N LEU A 147 -9.24 1.44 -4.51
CA LEU A 147 -10.69 1.35 -4.35
C LEU A 147 -11.33 0.59 -5.51
N VAL A 148 -11.03 1.02 -6.75
CA VAL A 148 -11.57 0.38 -7.97
C VAL A 148 -11.13 -1.08 -8.06
N ALA A 149 -9.89 -1.38 -7.67
CA ALA A 149 -9.41 -2.76 -7.64
C ALA A 149 -10.26 -3.65 -6.73
N ARG A 150 -10.59 -3.18 -5.54
CA ARG A 150 -11.35 -3.99 -4.57
C ARG A 150 -12.82 -4.12 -4.95
N VAL A 151 -13.48 -3.00 -5.24
CA VAL A 151 -14.88 -3.02 -5.65
C VAL A 151 -15.04 -3.76 -6.97
N GLY A 152 -14.22 -3.40 -7.96
CA GLY A 152 -14.28 -3.99 -9.30
C GLY A 152 -13.93 -5.48 -9.31
N ALA A 153 -12.89 -5.90 -8.58
CA ALA A 153 -12.53 -7.31 -8.52
C ALA A 153 -13.61 -8.14 -7.83
N GLY A 154 -14.21 -7.65 -6.73
CA GLY A 154 -15.30 -8.34 -6.07
C GLY A 154 -16.50 -8.55 -7.00
N VAL A 155 -16.97 -7.48 -7.64
CA VAL A 155 -18.12 -7.55 -8.57
C VAL A 155 -17.80 -8.39 -9.80
N VAL A 156 -16.67 -8.15 -10.48
CA VAL A 156 -16.30 -8.92 -11.68
C VAL A 156 -16.13 -10.40 -11.38
N ALA A 157 -15.53 -10.75 -10.23
CA ALA A 157 -15.33 -12.14 -9.86
C ALA A 157 -16.65 -12.86 -9.60
N GLU A 158 -17.59 -12.23 -8.93
CA GLU A 158 -18.91 -12.81 -8.64
C GLU A 158 -19.67 -13.18 -9.90
N TYR A 159 -19.72 -12.28 -10.90
CA TYR A 159 -20.53 -12.49 -12.11
C TYR A 159 -19.78 -13.15 -13.26
N PHE A 160 -18.47 -13.01 -13.35
CA PHE A 160 -17.68 -13.45 -14.51
C PHE A 160 -16.50 -14.35 -14.13
N GLY A 161 -16.34 -14.65 -12.84
CA GLY A 161 -15.26 -15.46 -12.31
C GLY A 161 -13.94 -14.69 -12.09
N TRP A 162 -13.16 -15.13 -11.12
CA TRP A 162 -11.94 -14.47 -10.66
C TRP A 162 -10.86 -14.28 -11.73
N ARG A 163 -10.77 -15.19 -12.73
CA ARG A 163 -9.79 -15.07 -13.83
C ARG A 163 -10.07 -13.87 -14.72
N THR A 164 -11.35 -13.50 -14.89
CA THR A 164 -11.76 -12.33 -15.70
C THR A 164 -11.17 -11.04 -15.11
N VAL A 165 -11.05 -10.95 -13.78
CA VAL A 165 -10.39 -9.83 -13.12
C VAL A 165 -8.95 -9.64 -13.62
N TYR A 166 -8.19 -10.73 -13.70
CA TYR A 166 -6.80 -10.70 -14.17
C TYR A 166 -6.67 -10.47 -15.68
N TRP A 167 -7.64 -10.95 -16.49
CA TRP A 167 -7.70 -10.59 -17.92
C TRP A 167 -7.90 -9.10 -18.14
N ILE A 168 -8.85 -8.49 -17.41
CA ILE A 168 -9.11 -7.05 -17.46
C ILE A 168 -7.86 -6.29 -16.97
N ALA A 169 -7.28 -6.70 -15.83
CA ALA A 169 -6.07 -6.10 -15.28
C ALA A 169 -4.89 -6.13 -16.29
N THR A 170 -4.70 -7.27 -16.96
CA THR A 170 -3.67 -7.44 -17.98
C THR A 170 -3.91 -6.49 -19.17
N GLY A 171 -5.15 -6.40 -19.65
CA GLY A 171 -5.52 -5.47 -20.73
C GLY A 171 -5.27 -4.02 -20.37
N LEU A 172 -5.70 -3.59 -19.18
CA LEU A 172 -5.46 -2.24 -18.68
C LEU A 172 -3.97 -1.94 -18.52
N MET A 173 -3.20 -2.92 -18.02
CA MET A 173 -1.77 -2.75 -17.81
C MET A 173 -1.00 -2.65 -19.14
N ILE A 174 -1.38 -3.46 -20.14
CA ILE A 174 -0.82 -3.35 -21.50
C ILE A 174 -1.15 -1.98 -22.09
N ALA A 175 -2.41 -1.51 -21.99
CA ALA A 175 -2.84 -0.23 -22.51
C ALA A 175 -2.00 0.94 -21.88
N ILE A 176 -1.84 0.95 -20.55
CA ILE A 176 -1.02 1.95 -19.87
C ILE A 176 0.45 1.85 -20.26
N THR A 177 1.02 0.64 -20.34
CA THR A 177 2.41 0.45 -20.73
C THR A 177 2.69 0.99 -22.14
N LEU A 178 1.77 0.80 -23.08
CA LEU A 178 1.85 1.33 -24.44
C LEU A 178 1.61 2.85 -24.50
N ALA A 179 0.80 3.40 -23.58
CA ALA A 179 0.52 4.84 -23.52
C ALA A 179 1.67 5.63 -22.86
N LEU A 180 2.36 5.07 -21.87
CA LEU A 180 3.42 5.77 -21.12
C LEU A 180 4.50 6.43 -22.00
N PRO A 181 5.02 5.81 -23.07
CA PRO A 181 6.00 6.45 -23.95
C PRO A 181 5.50 7.73 -24.64
N THR A 182 4.20 7.88 -24.83
CA THR A 182 3.60 9.07 -25.45
C THR A 182 3.27 10.16 -24.43
N ILE A 183 3.00 9.75 -23.16
CA ILE A 183 2.66 10.65 -22.05
C ILE A 183 3.92 11.22 -21.42
N MET A 184 4.96 10.38 -21.25
CA MET A 184 6.22 10.75 -20.61
C MET A 184 7.27 11.15 -21.65
N GLU A 185 7.77 12.36 -21.52
CA GLU A 185 8.84 12.84 -22.38
C GLU A 185 10.20 12.24 -22.05
N LYS A 186 11.07 12.13 -23.06
CA LYS A 186 12.46 11.75 -22.87
C LYS A 186 13.15 12.81 -22.01
N GLY A 187 13.60 12.42 -20.82
CA GLY A 187 14.35 13.32 -19.93
C GLY A 187 15.77 13.57 -20.48
N VAL A 188 16.26 14.78 -20.31
CA VAL A 188 17.70 15.04 -20.39
C VAL A 188 18.33 14.27 -19.22
N ARG A 189 19.39 13.52 -19.50
CA ARG A 189 20.16 12.78 -18.48
C ARG A 189 20.62 13.79 -17.43
N ASP A 190 20.17 13.62 -16.18
CA ASP A 190 20.52 14.51 -15.09
C ASP A 190 22.06 14.51 -14.96
N LYS A 191 22.70 15.65 -15.17
CA LYS A 191 24.14 15.79 -14.97
C LYS A 191 24.53 15.68 -13.51
N ASP A 192 23.55 15.84 -12.61
CA ASP A 192 23.67 15.71 -11.16
C ASP A 192 23.29 14.31 -10.64
N ALA A 193 23.28 13.31 -11.52
CA ALA A 193 23.10 11.92 -11.11
C ALA A 193 24.07 11.59 -9.96
N SER A 194 23.57 11.04 -8.88
CA SER A 194 24.33 10.68 -7.68
C SER A 194 25.69 10.07 -8.06
N ARG A 195 26.77 10.69 -7.59
CA ARG A 195 28.16 10.20 -7.80
C ARG A 195 28.45 8.92 -7.01
N LEU A 196 27.56 8.55 -6.07
CA LEU A 196 27.72 7.34 -5.28
C LEU A 196 27.52 6.09 -6.16
N PRO A 197 28.33 5.04 -5.99
CA PRO A 197 28.09 3.75 -6.63
C PRO A 197 26.73 3.19 -6.14
N TYR A 198 26.07 2.38 -6.97
CA TYR A 198 24.72 1.84 -6.65
C TYR A 198 24.69 1.12 -5.30
N LEU A 199 25.69 0.27 -5.00
CA LEU A 199 25.82 -0.38 -3.71
C LEU A 199 26.01 0.61 -2.56
N GLY A 200 26.66 1.75 -2.81
CA GLY A 200 26.81 2.83 -1.86
C GLY A 200 25.46 3.51 -1.51
N LEU A 201 24.54 3.61 -2.47
CA LEU A 201 23.19 4.11 -2.23
C LEU A 201 22.41 3.16 -1.29
N ILE A 202 22.46 1.85 -1.58
CA ILE A 202 21.83 0.83 -0.72
C ILE A 202 22.48 0.81 0.68
N ALA A 203 23.80 0.81 0.76
CA ALA A 203 24.53 0.85 2.01
C ALA A 203 24.18 2.09 2.85
N SER A 204 23.96 3.24 2.19
CA SER A 204 23.53 4.47 2.87
C SER A 204 22.15 4.37 3.49
N LEU A 205 21.22 3.61 2.88
CA LEU A 205 19.90 3.34 3.47
C LEU A 205 20.05 2.47 4.74
N LEU A 206 20.88 1.42 4.68
CA LEU A 206 21.14 0.54 5.82
C LEU A 206 21.84 1.28 6.96
N ALA A 207 22.81 2.14 6.65
CA ALA A 207 23.47 2.99 7.65
C ALA A 207 22.44 3.95 8.31
N LEU A 208 21.57 4.57 7.51
CA LEU A 208 20.56 5.48 8.01
C LEU A 208 19.53 4.79 8.93
N MET A 209 19.22 3.52 8.66
CA MET A 209 18.39 2.70 9.56
C MET A 209 19.02 2.55 10.95
N ARG A 210 20.32 2.39 11.01
CA ARG A 210 21.05 2.26 12.30
C ARG A 210 21.07 3.59 13.08
N ASP A 211 21.22 4.70 12.39
CA ASP A 211 21.43 6.01 13.01
C ASP A 211 20.11 6.71 13.40
N ARG A 212 19.00 6.41 12.70
CA ARG A 212 17.72 7.08 12.88
C ARG A 212 16.65 6.14 13.46
N ARG A 213 16.81 5.79 14.74
CA ARG A 213 15.92 4.84 15.45
C ARG A 213 14.45 5.22 15.46
N GLU A 214 14.13 6.52 15.44
CA GLU A 214 12.74 6.99 15.41
C GLU A 214 12.04 6.61 14.11
N VAL A 215 12.73 6.65 12.96
CA VAL A 215 12.16 6.22 11.66
C VAL A 215 11.88 4.73 11.67
N LEU A 216 12.76 3.91 12.29
CA LEU A 216 12.52 2.48 12.46
C LEU A 216 11.29 2.23 13.31
N LEU A 217 11.13 2.96 14.42
CA LEU A 217 9.98 2.81 15.30
C LEU A 217 8.68 3.23 14.60
N SER A 218 8.69 4.35 13.88
CA SER A 218 7.55 4.80 13.07
C SER A 218 7.25 3.83 11.92
N GLY A 219 8.29 3.27 11.29
CA GLY A 219 8.18 2.23 10.28
C GLY A 219 7.61 0.91 10.84
N ALA A 220 8.02 0.51 12.04
CA ALA A 220 7.48 -0.68 12.72
C ALA A 220 5.99 -0.49 13.07
N ILE A 221 5.62 0.68 13.61
CA ILE A 221 4.23 1.03 13.89
C ILE A 221 3.39 0.94 12.61
N GLN A 222 3.88 1.51 11.51
CA GLN A 222 3.19 1.45 10.23
C GLN A 222 3.17 0.04 9.63
N GLY A 223 4.25 -0.73 9.78
CA GLY A 223 4.31 -2.11 9.36
C GLY A 223 3.22 -2.96 10.05
N ILE A 224 3.09 -2.82 11.36
CA ILE A 224 2.00 -3.46 12.12
C ILE A 224 0.64 -2.98 11.62
N GLY A 225 0.43 -1.66 11.46
CA GLY A 225 -0.83 -1.09 10.98
C GLY A 225 -1.22 -1.57 9.59
N PHE A 226 -0.26 -1.64 8.67
CA PHE A 226 -0.50 -2.16 7.33
C PHE A 226 -0.69 -3.68 7.31
N GLY A 227 0.03 -4.41 8.16
CA GLY A 227 -0.19 -5.84 8.39
C GLY A 227 -1.61 -6.14 8.89
N GLN A 228 -2.12 -5.35 9.83
CA GLN A 228 -3.52 -5.43 10.30
C GLN A 228 -4.52 -5.20 9.16
N PHE A 229 -4.26 -4.19 8.33
CA PHE A 229 -5.10 -3.89 7.17
C PHE A 229 -5.14 -5.07 6.19
N ILE A 230 -4.00 -5.68 5.89
CA ILE A 230 -3.93 -6.86 5.02
C ILE A 230 -4.65 -8.06 5.66
N ALA A 231 -4.35 -8.36 6.93
CA ALA A 231 -4.97 -9.46 7.67
C ALA A 231 -6.49 -9.30 7.75
N LEU A 232 -6.98 -8.08 8.01
CA LEU A 232 -8.42 -7.77 8.07
C LEU A 232 -9.10 -8.07 6.74
N TRP A 233 -8.58 -7.54 5.63
CA TRP A 233 -9.26 -7.68 4.34
C TRP A 233 -9.18 -9.08 3.78
N LEU A 234 -8.08 -9.82 3.98
CA LEU A 234 -7.96 -11.22 3.57
C LEU A 234 -8.84 -12.12 4.44
N GLY A 235 -8.78 -11.94 5.76
CA GLY A 235 -9.62 -12.69 6.70
C GLY A 235 -11.11 -12.44 6.49
N LEU A 236 -11.48 -11.17 6.25
CA LEU A 236 -12.86 -10.77 5.98
C LEU A 236 -13.38 -11.42 4.67
N ALA A 237 -12.57 -11.43 3.61
CA ALA A 237 -12.94 -12.07 2.36
C ALA A 237 -13.14 -13.59 2.54
N LEU A 238 -12.22 -14.25 3.23
CA LEU A 238 -12.33 -15.70 3.53
C LEU A 238 -13.55 -16.01 4.41
N HIS A 239 -13.84 -15.14 5.42
CA HIS A 239 -14.96 -15.33 6.32
C HIS A 239 -16.32 -15.11 5.64
N LEU A 240 -16.47 -13.99 4.92
CA LEU A 240 -17.75 -13.66 4.27
C LEU A 240 -18.07 -14.60 3.11
N THR A 241 -17.06 -15.05 2.33
CA THR A 241 -17.28 -16.00 1.23
C THR A 241 -17.20 -17.46 1.66
N GLY A 242 -16.96 -17.71 2.96
CA GLY A 242 -16.95 -19.05 3.55
C GLY A 242 -18.36 -19.61 3.80
N PRO A 243 -18.44 -20.91 4.15
CA PRO A 243 -19.71 -21.59 4.31
C PRO A 243 -20.59 -21.06 5.47
N GLU A 244 -19.98 -20.41 6.46
CA GLU A 244 -20.69 -19.87 7.62
C GLU A 244 -21.52 -18.62 7.28
N MET A 245 -20.96 -17.72 6.43
CA MET A 245 -21.60 -16.47 6.06
C MET A 245 -22.27 -16.53 4.67
N GLY A 246 -21.68 -17.25 3.71
CA GLY A 246 -22.27 -17.56 2.40
C GLY A 246 -22.49 -16.38 1.47
N TYR A 247 -21.79 -15.24 1.70
CA TYR A 247 -21.86 -14.07 0.81
C TYR A 247 -20.99 -14.22 -0.43
N GLY A 248 -21.32 -13.45 -1.47
CA GLY A 248 -20.49 -13.36 -2.68
C GLY A 248 -19.27 -12.44 -2.50
N THR A 249 -18.35 -12.51 -3.45
CA THR A 249 -17.17 -11.62 -3.49
C THR A 249 -17.54 -10.16 -3.72
N ASP A 250 -18.69 -9.88 -4.35
CA ASP A 250 -19.24 -8.55 -4.55
C ASP A 250 -19.52 -7.84 -3.22
N VAL A 251 -20.03 -8.57 -2.20
CA VAL A 251 -20.27 -8.01 -0.87
C VAL A 251 -18.97 -7.53 -0.23
N VAL A 252 -17.87 -8.29 -0.37
CA VAL A 252 -16.54 -7.87 0.09
C VAL A 252 -16.10 -6.60 -0.64
N GLY A 253 -16.34 -6.51 -1.95
CA GLY A 253 -16.10 -5.33 -2.75
C GLY A 253 -16.92 -4.12 -2.28
N TYR A 254 -18.21 -4.28 -2.02
CA TYR A 254 -19.08 -3.20 -1.52
C TYR A 254 -18.65 -2.70 -0.15
N LEU A 255 -18.23 -3.59 0.76
CA LEU A 255 -17.65 -3.18 2.03
C LEU A 255 -16.37 -2.36 1.86
N ALA A 256 -15.53 -2.70 0.89
CA ALA A 256 -14.35 -1.91 0.57
C ALA A 256 -14.73 -0.52 0.03
N GLY A 257 -15.78 -0.43 -0.80
CA GLY A 257 -16.36 0.82 -1.27
C GLY A 257 -16.89 1.67 -0.12
N PHE A 258 -17.64 1.08 0.80
CA PHE A 258 -18.13 1.75 1.99
C PHE A 258 -16.99 2.28 2.87
N ALA A 259 -15.98 1.46 3.13
CA ALA A 259 -14.82 1.85 3.92
C ALA A 259 -14.02 3.01 3.31
N ALA A 260 -14.05 3.18 1.98
CA ALA A 260 -13.33 4.24 1.28
C ALA A 260 -13.86 5.65 1.61
N VAL A 261 -15.09 5.79 2.12
CA VAL A 261 -15.63 7.07 2.62
C VAL A 261 -14.74 7.67 3.70
N SER A 262 -14.02 6.83 4.45
CA SER A 262 -13.06 7.25 5.47
C SER A 262 -11.89 8.11 4.95
N VAL A 263 -11.58 8.05 3.66
CA VAL A 263 -10.50 8.85 3.04
C VAL A 263 -10.76 10.35 3.25
N PHE A 264 -12.02 10.78 3.25
CA PHE A 264 -12.39 12.18 3.49
C PHE A 264 -12.11 12.65 4.93
N SER A 265 -11.93 11.73 5.88
CA SER A 265 -11.61 12.06 7.27
C SER A 265 -10.12 12.37 7.50
N THR A 266 -9.24 11.89 6.63
CA THR A 266 -7.77 12.00 6.79
C THR A 266 -7.27 13.42 6.99
N PRO A 267 -7.73 14.45 6.23
CA PRO A 267 -7.29 15.83 6.44
C PRO A 267 -7.72 16.40 7.80
N TYR A 268 -8.83 15.95 8.35
CA TYR A 268 -9.27 16.35 9.70
C TYR A 268 -8.32 15.83 10.77
N TRP A 269 -7.95 14.55 10.70
CA TRP A 269 -7.03 13.94 11.65
C TRP A 269 -5.61 14.49 11.55
N GLY A 270 -5.16 14.84 10.33
CA GLY A 270 -3.89 15.53 10.13
C GLY A 270 -3.86 16.89 10.84
N ARG A 271 -4.89 17.72 10.65
CA ARG A 271 -4.99 19.04 11.34
C ARG A 271 -5.07 18.92 12.87
N LEU A 272 -5.72 17.86 13.36
CA LEU A 272 -5.74 17.61 14.80
C LEU A 272 -4.34 17.25 15.30
N ALA A 273 -3.60 16.44 14.57
CA ALA A 273 -2.23 16.07 14.89
C ALA A 273 -1.27 17.28 14.87
N ASP A 274 -1.47 18.23 13.93
CA ASP A 274 -0.72 19.49 13.91
C ASP A 274 -0.91 20.31 15.19
N ARG A 275 -2.12 20.26 15.79
CA ARG A 275 -2.44 21.04 17.00
C ARG A 275 -1.95 20.41 18.30
N ILE A 276 -2.06 19.09 18.44
CA ILE A 276 -1.78 18.40 19.71
C ILE A 276 -0.44 17.66 19.75
N GLY A 277 0.27 17.65 18.61
CA GLY A 277 1.52 16.93 18.40
C GLY A 277 1.30 15.56 17.76
N PRO A 278 2.12 15.17 16.75
CA PRO A 278 1.89 13.95 15.97
C PRO A 278 2.02 12.67 16.80
N ARG A 279 2.96 12.63 17.76
CA ARG A 279 3.16 11.44 18.60
C ARG A 279 2.04 11.24 19.61
N LYS A 280 1.57 12.33 20.22
CA LYS A 280 0.42 12.32 21.14
C LYS A 280 -0.88 11.94 20.40
N ALA A 281 -1.11 12.53 19.21
CA ALA A 281 -2.23 12.21 18.35
C ALA A 281 -2.25 10.72 17.99
N ARG A 282 -1.09 10.16 17.60
CA ARG A 282 -0.95 8.74 17.25
C ARG A 282 -1.32 7.80 18.41
N VAL A 283 -0.95 8.13 19.65
CA VAL A 283 -1.40 7.35 20.82
C VAL A 283 -2.93 7.39 20.93
N GLY A 284 -3.55 8.57 20.83
CA GLY A 284 -5.01 8.69 20.87
C GLY A 284 -5.70 7.88 19.76
N TYR A 285 -5.17 7.96 18.52
CA TYR A 285 -5.71 7.20 17.39
C TYR A 285 -5.56 5.69 17.58
N SER A 286 -4.42 5.23 18.08
CA SER A 286 -4.21 3.81 18.36
C SER A 286 -5.15 3.26 19.44
N LEU A 287 -5.48 4.05 20.45
CA LEU A 287 -6.51 3.67 21.45
C LEU A 287 -7.90 3.53 20.82
N VAL A 288 -8.30 4.49 19.98
CA VAL A 288 -9.56 4.39 19.23
C VAL A 288 -9.58 3.16 18.33
N GLN A 289 -8.44 2.84 17.69
CA GLN A 289 -8.32 1.65 16.87
C GLN A 289 -8.48 0.37 17.68
N VAL A 290 -7.86 0.25 18.84
CA VAL A 290 -8.02 -0.91 19.76
C VAL A 290 -9.49 -1.09 20.12
N LEU A 291 -10.18 -0.01 20.54
CA LEU A 291 -11.60 -0.07 20.88
C LEU A 291 -12.47 -0.47 19.68
N GLY A 292 -12.22 0.11 18.51
CA GLY A 292 -12.95 -0.23 17.29
C GLY A 292 -12.75 -1.68 16.87
N ILE A 293 -11.49 -2.13 16.82
CA ILE A 293 -11.13 -3.48 16.37
C ILE A 293 -11.60 -4.57 17.36
N SER A 294 -11.69 -4.27 18.66
CA SER A 294 -12.24 -5.23 19.64
C SER A 294 -13.66 -5.66 19.29
N LEU A 295 -14.43 -4.83 18.56
CA LEU A 295 -15.78 -5.15 18.10
C LEU A 295 -15.80 -6.20 16.97
N LEU A 296 -14.68 -6.53 16.33
CA LEU A 296 -14.63 -7.62 15.33
C LEU A 296 -15.05 -8.96 15.93
N LEU A 297 -14.78 -9.19 17.22
CA LEU A 297 -15.12 -10.44 17.89
C LEU A 297 -16.63 -10.59 18.11
N PRO A 298 -17.33 -9.66 18.82
CA PRO A 298 -18.75 -9.82 19.06
C PRO A 298 -19.62 -9.58 17.81
N PHE A 299 -19.11 -8.86 16.81
CA PHE A 299 -19.86 -8.51 15.60
C PHE A 299 -19.56 -9.41 14.40
N GLY A 300 -18.65 -10.36 14.54
CA GLY A 300 -18.11 -11.20 13.45
C GLY A 300 -19.18 -11.91 12.61
N ASN A 301 -20.27 -12.33 13.22
CA ASN A 301 -21.32 -13.12 12.56
C ASN A 301 -22.48 -12.27 11.98
N ASN A 302 -22.35 -10.96 11.99
CA ASN A 302 -23.38 -10.07 11.45
C ASN A 302 -22.74 -9.01 10.53
N LEU A 303 -23.08 -9.07 9.24
CA LEU A 303 -22.52 -8.19 8.22
C LEU A 303 -22.70 -6.70 8.56
N TRP A 304 -23.89 -6.33 9.03
CA TRP A 304 -24.19 -4.92 9.33
C TRP A 304 -23.42 -4.40 10.55
N LEU A 305 -23.25 -5.23 11.56
CA LEU A 305 -22.46 -4.88 12.74
C LEU A 305 -20.96 -4.85 12.43
N LEU A 306 -20.47 -5.70 11.52
CA LEU A 306 -19.08 -5.68 11.05
C LEU A 306 -18.70 -4.38 10.36
N MET A 307 -19.65 -3.65 9.77
CA MET A 307 -19.39 -2.35 9.17
C MET A 307 -18.81 -1.35 10.17
N ILE A 308 -19.15 -1.44 11.45
CA ILE A 308 -18.68 -0.52 12.50
C ILE A 308 -17.17 -0.63 12.73
N PRO A 309 -16.61 -1.79 13.11
CA PRO A 309 -15.16 -1.94 13.29
C PRO A 309 -14.37 -1.71 11.98
N ILE A 310 -14.92 -2.13 10.83
CA ILE A 310 -14.30 -1.88 9.54
C ILE A 310 -14.19 -0.38 9.27
N LEU A 311 -15.25 0.39 9.49
CA LEU A 311 -15.23 1.83 9.30
C LEU A 311 -14.25 2.52 10.25
N ILE A 312 -14.28 2.17 11.55
CA ILE A 312 -13.34 2.73 12.53
C ILE A 312 -11.89 2.45 12.13
N GLY A 313 -11.57 1.20 11.78
CA GLY A 313 -10.22 0.82 11.34
C GLY A 313 -9.76 1.59 10.11
N ASN A 314 -10.64 1.79 9.13
CA ASN A 314 -10.32 2.54 7.90
C ASN A 314 -10.26 4.06 8.11
N ILE A 315 -10.93 4.62 9.11
CA ILE A 315 -10.80 6.04 9.50
C ILE A 315 -9.47 6.28 10.22
N VAL A 316 -9.14 5.41 11.17
CA VAL A 316 -8.03 5.64 12.10
C VAL A 316 -6.68 5.16 11.52
N GLY A 317 -6.67 4.10 10.72
CA GLY A 317 -5.45 3.57 10.10
C GLY A 317 -4.67 4.63 9.31
N PRO A 318 -5.28 5.34 8.35
CA PRO A 318 -4.63 6.44 7.65
C PRO A 318 -4.16 7.59 8.56
N ALA A 319 -4.88 7.87 9.66
CA ALA A 319 -4.47 8.89 10.63
C ALA A 319 -3.17 8.49 11.35
N ILE A 320 -2.99 7.20 11.66
CA ILE A 320 -1.75 6.66 12.23
C ILE A 320 -0.60 6.74 11.21
N ASP A 321 -0.85 6.44 9.92
CA ASP A 321 0.15 6.59 8.85
C ASP A 321 0.62 8.04 8.72
N VAL A 322 -0.32 8.99 8.63
CA VAL A 322 -0.01 10.44 8.53
C VAL A 322 0.83 10.89 9.72
N THR A 323 0.40 10.59 10.96
CA THR A 323 1.14 10.98 12.16
C THR A 323 2.52 10.33 12.25
N SER A 324 2.67 9.09 11.77
CA SER A 324 3.97 8.42 11.69
C SER A 324 4.91 9.10 10.71
N ARG A 325 4.42 9.54 9.54
CA ARG A 325 5.20 10.29 8.55
C ARG A 325 5.61 11.68 9.06
N MET A 326 4.73 12.37 9.79
CA MET A 326 5.01 13.69 10.35
C MET A 326 6.25 13.69 11.26
N THR A 327 6.56 12.58 11.94
CA THR A 327 7.70 12.48 12.86
C THR A 327 9.07 12.60 12.17
N PHE A 328 9.17 12.33 10.87
CA PHE A 328 10.44 12.38 10.14
C PHE A 328 10.43 13.27 8.90
N LEU A 329 9.26 13.64 8.36
CA LEU A 329 9.18 14.53 7.19
C LEU A 329 9.60 15.98 7.51
N SER A 330 9.58 16.38 8.77
CA SER A 330 10.11 17.67 9.25
C SER A 330 11.63 17.75 9.28
N GLN A 331 12.32 16.62 9.09
CA GLN A 331 13.79 16.56 9.06
C GLN A 331 14.35 17.12 7.75
N GLU A 332 15.69 17.11 7.62
CA GLU A 332 16.44 17.67 6.50
C GLU A 332 15.90 17.18 5.12
N PRO A 333 15.63 18.10 4.18
CA PRO A 333 15.03 17.75 2.88
C PRO A 333 15.77 16.66 2.11
N GLU A 334 17.11 16.63 2.21
CA GLU A 334 17.97 15.66 1.53
C GLU A 334 17.77 14.22 2.03
N LEU A 335 17.38 14.05 3.28
CA LEU A 335 17.14 12.75 3.90
C LEU A 335 15.71 12.25 3.71
N ARG A 336 14.75 13.12 3.41
CA ARG A 336 13.31 12.78 3.35
C ARG A 336 13.02 11.60 2.44
N THR A 337 13.58 11.57 1.24
CA THR A 337 13.37 10.48 0.27
C THR A 337 13.86 9.16 0.82
N ARG A 338 15.05 9.12 1.42
CA ARG A 338 15.65 7.91 1.97
C ARG A 338 14.89 7.41 3.20
N LEU A 339 14.49 8.32 4.11
CA LEU A 339 13.68 7.99 5.27
C LEU A 339 12.31 7.45 4.86
N THR A 340 11.69 8.05 3.85
CA THR A 340 10.43 7.56 3.28
C THR A 340 10.59 6.17 2.67
N THR A 341 11.71 5.90 1.98
CA THR A 341 12.00 4.57 1.43
C THR A 341 12.06 3.51 2.53
N ILE A 342 12.80 3.78 3.61
CA ILE A 342 12.90 2.87 4.77
C ILE A 342 11.52 2.61 5.37
N TYR A 343 10.75 3.67 5.59
CA TYR A 343 9.39 3.61 6.14
C TYR A 343 8.46 2.72 5.31
N ILE A 344 8.47 2.91 3.98
CA ILE A 344 7.62 2.16 3.06
C ILE A 344 8.07 0.68 2.98
N VAL A 345 9.37 0.40 2.99
CA VAL A 345 9.88 -0.98 3.04
C VAL A 345 9.36 -1.69 4.28
N MET A 346 9.46 -1.05 5.46
CA MET A 346 8.93 -1.62 6.70
C MET A 346 7.42 -1.82 6.66
N MET A 347 6.68 -0.90 6.05
CA MET A 347 5.24 -1.02 5.83
C MET A 347 4.89 -2.30 5.06
N PHE A 348 5.55 -2.56 3.93
CA PHE A 348 5.28 -3.74 3.12
C PHE A 348 5.79 -5.05 3.74
N LEU A 349 6.89 -5.02 4.49
CA LEU A 349 7.31 -6.17 5.30
C LEU A 349 6.23 -6.53 6.34
N GLY A 350 5.66 -5.53 7.01
CA GLY A 350 4.51 -5.73 7.90
C GLY A 350 3.29 -6.29 7.19
N GLY A 351 3.01 -5.82 5.96
CA GLY A 351 1.95 -6.35 5.11
C GLY A 351 2.12 -7.84 4.80
N ALA A 352 3.36 -8.27 4.49
CA ALA A 352 3.68 -9.68 4.26
C ALA A 352 3.42 -10.53 5.52
N VAL A 353 3.89 -10.06 6.69
CA VAL A 353 3.64 -10.74 7.97
C VAL A 353 2.14 -10.81 8.28
N GLY A 354 1.42 -9.70 8.06
CA GLY A 354 -0.04 -9.64 8.27
C GLY A 354 -0.81 -10.61 7.39
N SER A 355 -0.39 -10.77 6.12
CA SER A 355 -0.97 -11.76 5.21
C SER A 355 -0.79 -13.18 5.72
N ILE A 356 0.45 -13.58 6.06
CA ILE A 356 0.76 -14.94 6.55
C ILE A 356 0.03 -15.20 7.88
N ALA A 357 0.19 -14.31 8.86
CA ALA A 357 -0.39 -14.52 10.18
C ALA A 357 -1.92 -14.51 10.14
N GLY A 358 -2.53 -13.56 9.41
CA GLY A 358 -3.98 -13.44 9.30
C GLY A 358 -4.62 -14.68 8.67
N THR A 359 -4.07 -15.17 7.56
CA THR A 359 -4.63 -16.34 6.85
C THR A 359 -4.31 -17.67 7.53
N ALA A 360 -3.13 -17.82 8.15
CA ALA A 360 -2.79 -19.01 8.91
C ALA A 360 -3.66 -19.16 10.17
N LEU A 361 -3.91 -18.06 10.89
CA LEU A 361 -4.78 -18.07 12.04
C LEU A 361 -6.25 -18.22 11.65
N PHE A 362 -6.64 -17.75 10.45
CA PHE A 362 -7.95 -18.06 9.89
C PHE A 362 -8.12 -19.55 9.63
N GLU A 363 -7.12 -20.21 9.04
CA GLU A 363 -7.16 -21.66 8.79
C GLU A 363 -7.27 -22.47 10.08
N ALA A 364 -6.54 -22.07 11.13
CA ALA A 364 -6.48 -22.80 12.38
C ALA A 364 -7.69 -22.56 13.29
N TYR A 365 -8.24 -21.35 13.32
CA TYR A 365 -9.22 -20.90 14.32
C TYR A 365 -10.39 -20.10 13.71
N GLY A 366 -10.53 -20.08 12.39
CA GLY A 366 -11.57 -19.33 11.70
C GLY A 366 -11.44 -17.81 11.89
N TRP A 367 -12.57 -17.12 11.76
CA TRP A 367 -12.64 -15.67 11.94
C TRP A 367 -12.12 -15.19 13.30
N THR A 368 -12.42 -15.95 14.36
CA THR A 368 -11.99 -15.60 15.72
C THR A 368 -10.47 -15.51 15.84
N GLY A 369 -9.74 -16.46 15.19
CA GLY A 369 -8.27 -16.44 15.17
C GLY A 369 -7.71 -15.19 14.50
N THR A 370 -8.26 -14.82 13.34
CA THR A 370 -7.84 -13.59 12.63
C THR A 370 -8.18 -12.34 13.44
N ALA A 371 -9.40 -12.24 14.00
CA ALA A 371 -9.82 -11.09 14.80
C ALA A 371 -8.95 -10.90 16.05
N LEU A 372 -8.59 -11.98 16.75
CA LEU A 372 -7.68 -11.95 17.90
C LEU A 372 -6.26 -11.52 17.49
N ALA A 373 -5.75 -12.00 16.35
CA ALA A 373 -4.45 -11.59 15.85
C ALA A 373 -4.41 -10.09 15.52
N ILE A 374 -5.46 -9.58 14.88
CA ILE A 374 -5.59 -8.15 14.57
C ILE A 374 -5.67 -7.35 15.87
N LEU A 375 -6.44 -7.79 16.86
CA LEU A 375 -6.54 -7.11 18.16
C LEU A 375 -5.19 -7.10 18.89
N ALA A 376 -4.48 -8.23 18.94
CA ALA A 376 -3.15 -8.32 19.56
C ALA A 376 -2.14 -7.40 18.87
N SER A 377 -2.18 -7.32 17.54
CA SER A 377 -1.32 -6.41 16.80
C SER A 377 -1.72 -4.93 17.01
N CYS A 378 -3.02 -4.60 17.17
CA CYS A 378 -3.46 -3.27 17.57
C CYS A 378 -2.93 -2.86 18.94
N LEU A 379 -2.97 -3.76 19.92
CA LEU A 379 -2.40 -3.53 21.24
C LEU A 379 -0.90 -3.28 21.15
N SER A 380 -0.18 -4.09 20.37
CA SER A 380 1.25 -3.90 20.13
C SER A 380 1.57 -2.54 19.49
N LEU A 381 0.78 -2.13 18.50
CA LEU A 381 0.89 -0.82 17.85
C LEU A 381 0.63 0.31 18.85
N CYS A 382 -0.36 0.17 19.71
CA CYS A 382 -0.68 1.15 20.76
C CYS A 382 0.49 1.29 21.75
N VAL A 383 1.04 0.17 22.22
CA VAL A 383 2.21 0.15 23.12
C VAL A 383 3.41 0.83 22.46
N LEU A 384 3.74 0.47 21.21
CA LEU A 384 4.85 1.10 20.48
C LEU A 384 4.63 2.60 20.25
N SER A 385 3.39 3.02 19.99
CA SER A 385 3.04 4.44 19.86
C SER A 385 3.25 5.20 21.16
N PHE A 386 2.88 4.59 22.30
CA PHE A 386 3.12 5.15 23.63
C PHE A 386 4.62 5.21 23.98
N VAL A 387 5.39 4.14 23.67
CA VAL A 387 6.85 4.12 23.83
C VAL A 387 7.50 5.23 22.99
N ALA A 388 7.09 5.39 21.74
CA ALA A 388 7.59 6.46 20.87
C ALA A 388 7.29 7.85 21.44
N TYR A 389 6.09 8.05 21.99
CA TYR A 389 5.73 9.31 22.65
C TYR A 389 6.59 9.55 23.91
N ARG A 390 6.87 8.52 24.72
CA ARG A 390 7.72 8.66 25.91
C ARG A 390 9.18 8.94 25.58
N LEU A 391 9.72 8.33 24.54
CA LEU A 391 11.14 8.45 24.17
C LEU A 391 11.44 9.77 23.49
N TYR A 392 10.59 10.21 22.58
CA TYR A 392 10.87 11.37 21.71
C TYR A 392 10.05 12.60 22.09
N GLY A 393 8.88 12.44 22.73
CA GLY A 393 7.99 13.54 23.10
C GLY A 393 7.49 14.32 21.88
N ASP A 394 6.77 15.41 22.12
CA ASP A 394 6.43 16.42 21.11
C ASP A 394 7.19 17.74 21.44
N ARG A 395 8.42 17.63 21.98
CA ARG A 395 9.20 18.73 22.57
C ARG A 395 9.73 19.74 21.54
N ASP A 396 9.72 19.39 20.25
CA ASP A 396 10.33 20.20 19.19
C ASP A 396 9.29 20.97 18.34
N GLN A 397 8.09 21.22 18.85
CA GLN A 397 7.20 22.17 18.19
C GLN A 397 7.56 23.57 18.65
N PRO A 398 7.92 24.50 17.74
CA PRO A 398 7.99 25.91 18.09
C PRO A 398 6.60 26.33 18.58
N THR A 399 6.52 26.75 19.83
CA THR A 399 5.36 27.45 20.37
C THR A 399 5.22 28.74 19.55
N GLY A 400 4.33 28.67 18.51
CA GLY A 400 3.95 29.81 17.69
C GLY A 400 2.92 30.67 18.41
#